data_91c5857f4fe851325155344f85a73e9b
#
_entry.id   91c5857f4fe851325155344f85a73e9b
#
_cell.length_a   1.000
_cell.length_b   1.000
_cell.length_c   1.000
_cell.angle_alpha   90.00
_cell.angle_beta   90.00
_cell.angle_gamma   90.00
#
_symmetry.space_group_name_H-M   'P 1'
#
loop_
_entity.id
_entity.type
_entity.pdbx_description
1 polymer ?
#
loop_
_entity_poly.entity_id
_entity_poly.type
_entity_poly.pdbx_seq_one_letter_code
_entity_poly.pdbx_strand_id
1 'polypeptide(L)'
;VPIAVSGSPGNHWYYMKRMLINATQPEELRVALVDGQRLFDLDIESGAREQKKANIYKGRITRVEPSLEAAFVDFGAERHGFLPLKEISREYFKKSPEGRINIKEVLSEGQEVIVQVEKEERGNKGAALTTFISLAGRYLVLMPNNPRAGGISRRIEGEERNELREALNGLNAPADMGLIVRTAGLGRSTEELQWDLDYLLQLWSAIKEASGERGAPFLIYQESNVIIRAIRDYLRQDIGEVLIDSIDAQEEALNFIRQVMPQYASKVKLYQDSVPLFNRFQIESQIETAFQREVKLPSGGSIVIDPTEALVSIDINSARATKGGDIEETALQTNLEAAEEIARQLRLRDIGGLIVIDFIDMTPAKNQRAVEERVREALEADRARVQVGRISRFGLLEMSRQRLRPSLGETSGIVCPRCNGQGIIR
;
A
#
# COMPACT_ATOMS: atom_id res chain seq x y z
N VAL A 1 -14.64 29.04 17.10
CA VAL A 1 -15.81 29.15 17.98
C VAL A 1 -16.56 27.82 17.87
N PRO A 2 -16.67 27.00 18.92
CA PRO A 2 -17.37 25.74 18.83
C PRO A 2 -18.88 26.00 18.83
N ILE A 3 -19.57 25.47 17.85
CA ILE A 3 -21.04 25.44 17.87
C ILE A 3 -21.45 24.35 18.86
N ALA A 4 -21.97 24.75 19.99
CA ALA A 4 -22.54 23.86 20.98
C ALA A 4 -23.89 23.34 20.49
N VAL A 5 -24.01 22.03 20.32
CA VAL A 5 -25.29 21.32 20.26
C VAL A 5 -25.42 20.53 21.54
N SER A 6 -26.43 20.86 22.30
CA SER A 6 -26.80 20.27 23.59
C SER A 6 -27.27 18.83 23.41
N GLY A 7 -26.58 17.88 24.00
CA GLY A 7 -26.96 16.47 24.14
C GLY A 7 -25.85 15.69 24.82
N SER A 8 -26.11 15.20 26.01
CA SER A 8 -25.32 14.42 26.99
C SER A 8 -23.88 14.04 26.70
N PRO A 9 -22.94 14.17 27.64
CA PRO A 9 -21.50 14.03 27.41
C PRO A 9 -21.09 12.55 27.39
N GLY A 10 -21.05 11.99 26.21
CA GLY A 10 -20.28 10.79 25.96
C GLY A 10 -19.06 11.17 25.10
N ASN A 11 -17.88 10.85 25.57
CA ASN A 11 -16.54 11.16 25.02
C ASN A 11 -16.30 10.70 23.57
N HIS A 12 -17.25 10.79 22.67
CA HIS A 12 -17.14 10.31 21.27
C HIS A 12 -16.48 11.29 20.30
N TRP A 13 -16.21 12.53 20.71
CA TRP A 13 -15.68 13.57 19.82
C TRP A 13 -14.16 13.55 19.63
N TYR A 14 -13.42 12.85 20.50
CA TYR A 14 -11.95 12.85 20.47
C TYR A 14 -11.33 11.77 19.55
N TYR A 15 -12.08 10.81 19.06
CA TYR A 15 -11.56 9.66 18.31
C TYR A 15 -12.27 9.42 16.98
N MET A 16 -12.59 10.49 16.25
CA MET A 16 -13.15 10.34 14.92
C MET A 16 -12.02 10.20 13.91
N LYS A 17 -11.90 9.04 13.31
CA LYS A 17 -10.98 8.83 12.18
C LYS A 17 -11.48 9.57 10.96
N ARG A 18 -10.58 10.28 10.29
CA ARG A 18 -10.85 11.04 9.06
C ARG A 18 -9.85 10.68 7.98
N MET A 19 -10.30 10.75 6.75
CA MET A 19 -9.44 10.76 5.58
C MET A 19 -9.36 12.20 5.07
N LEU A 20 -8.14 12.71 4.97
CA LEU A 20 -7.86 14.05 4.48
C LEU A 20 -7.15 13.96 3.13
N ILE A 21 -7.72 14.56 2.11
CA ILE A 21 -7.18 14.54 0.75
C ILE A 21 -6.77 15.95 0.34
N ASN A 22 -5.46 16.13 0.19
CA ASN A 22 -4.85 17.36 -0.28
C ASN A 22 -4.49 17.23 -1.76
N ALA A 23 -5.27 17.89 -2.60
CA ALA A 23 -5.17 17.85 -4.06
C ALA A 23 -5.22 19.25 -4.71
N THR A 24 -4.82 20.28 -3.97
CA THR A 24 -4.75 21.66 -4.49
C THR A 24 -3.63 21.85 -5.51
N GLN A 25 -2.61 21.01 -5.45
CA GLN A 25 -1.46 21.02 -6.34
C GLN A 25 -1.47 19.72 -7.17
N PRO A 26 -1.71 19.77 -8.49
CA PRO A 26 -1.72 18.55 -9.32
C PRO A 26 -0.39 17.79 -9.32
N GLU A 27 0.71 18.50 -9.07
CA GLU A 27 2.06 17.93 -9.03
C GLU A 27 2.32 17.03 -7.82
N GLU A 28 1.54 17.19 -6.75
CA GLU A 28 1.65 16.38 -5.55
C GLU A 28 0.29 16.16 -4.92
N LEU A 29 -0.16 14.91 -4.93
CA LEU A 29 -1.38 14.49 -4.27
C LEU A 29 -1.02 13.80 -2.95
N ARG A 30 -1.68 14.18 -1.86
CA ARG A 30 -1.44 13.62 -0.55
C ARG A 30 -2.74 13.14 0.08
N VAL A 31 -2.72 11.94 0.63
CA VAL A 31 -3.83 11.39 1.40
C VAL A 31 -3.34 11.04 2.80
N ALA A 32 -3.98 11.60 3.81
CA ALA A 32 -3.67 11.34 5.21
C ALA A 32 -4.86 10.69 5.91
N LEU A 33 -4.59 9.67 6.72
CA LEU A 33 -5.53 9.14 7.69
C LEU A 33 -5.17 9.69 9.06
N VAL A 34 -6.15 10.29 9.73
CA VAL A 34 -5.94 10.87 11.05
C VAL A 34 -6.93 10.29 12.06
N ASP A 35 -6.48 10.15 13.28
CA ASP A 35 -7.29 9.86 14.45
C ASP A 35 -7.24 11.09 15.35
N GLY A 36 -8.31 11.88 15.34
CA GLY A 36 -8.28 13.22 15.89
C GLY A 36 -7.28 14.12 15.17
N GLN A 37 -6.20 14.48 15.85
CA GLN A 37 -5.08 15.27 15.30
C GLN A 37 -3.79 14.44 15.11
N ARG A 38 -3.86 13.14 15.33
CA ARG A 38 -2.71 12.24 15.17
C ARG A 38 -2.70 11.63 13.79
N LEU A 39 -1.64 11.84 13.05
CA LEU A 39 -1.41 11.22 11.75
C LEU A 39 -1.21 9.70 11.95
N PHE A 40 -2.07 8.92 11.32
CA PHE A 40 -2.09 7.47 11.43
C PHE A 40 -1.45 6.79 10.22
N ASP A 41 -1.78 7.26 9.02
CA ASP A 41 -1.21 6.77 7.76
C ASP A 41 -1.11 7.92 6.75
N LEU A 42 -0.20 7.81 5.80
CA LEU A 42 0.09 8.81 4.79
C LEU A 42 0.43 8.14 3.46
N ASP A 43 -0.12 8.67 2.38
CA ASP A 43 0.27 8.31 1.03
C ASP A 43 0.49 9.57 0.20
N ILE A 44 1.61 9.64 -0.50
CA ILE A 44 2.00 10.78 -1.34
C ILE A 44 2.30 10.27 -2.74
N GLU A 45 1.72 10.92 -3.74
CA GLU A 45 2.01 10.70 -5.15
C GLU A 45 2.55 11.99 -5.74
N SER A 46 3.77 11.93 -6.27
CA SER A 46 4.41 13.07 -6.95
C SER A 46 4.30 12.88 -8.46
N GLY A 47 3.78 13.89 -9.15
CA GLY A 47 3.68 13.91 -10.61
C GLY A 47 5.04 13.92 -11.32
N ALA A 48 6.12 14.26 -10.62
CA ALA A 48 7.48 14.20 -11.15
C ALA A 48 7.99 12.77 -11.35
N ARG A 49 7.34 11.78 -10.74
CA ARG A 49 7.71 10.36 -10.85
C ARG A 49 6.50 9.55 -11.28
N GLU A 50 6.45 9.27 -12.58
CA GLU A 50 5.42 8.44 -13.16
C GLU A 50 5.49 7.02 -12.57
N GLN A 51 4.45 6.62 -11.83
CA GLN A 51 4.33 5.26 -11.32
C GLN A 51 3.73 4.38 -12.41
N LYS A 52 4.47 3.35 -12.82
CA LYS A 52 4.05 2.41 -13.86
C LYS A 52 3.42 1.14 -13.29
N LYS A 53 3.61 0.87 -12.00
CA LYS A 53 3.09 -0.34 -11.35
C LYS A 53 1.58 -0.48 -11.56
N ALA A 54 1.15 -1.67 -11.95
CA ALA A 54 -0.22 -2.03 -12.29
C ALA A 54 -0.80 -1.39 -13.55
N ASN A 55 -0.08 -0.49 -14.23
CA ASN A 55 -0.48 -0.01 -15.55
C ASN A 55 -0.52 -1.15 -16.56
N ILE A 56 -1.44 -1.05 -17.51
CA ILE A 56 -1.64 -2.04 -18.56
C ILE A 56 -1.27 -1.42 -19.90
N TYR A 57 -0.42 -2.11 -20.63
CA TYR A 57 0.10 -1.70 -21.93
C TYR A 57 -0.17 -2.75 -22.98
N LYS A 58 -0.32 -2.32 -24.22
CA LYS A 58 -0.12 -3.19 -25.38
C LYS A 58 1.37 -3.16 -25.72
N GLY A 59 2.02 -4.28 -25.56
CA GLY A 59 3.45 -4.43 -25.80
C GLY A 59 3.74 -5.30 -27.02
N ARG A 60 4.96 -5.22 -27.51
CA ARG A 60 5.46 -6.03 -28.63
C ARG A 60 6.66 -6.82 -28.17
N ILE A 61 6.66 -8.12 -28.39
CA ILE A 61 7.81 -8.98 -28.12
C ILE A 61 8.93 -8.61 -29.08
N THR A 62 10.05 -8.15 -28.55
CA THR A 62 11.23 -7.75 -29.34
C THR A 62 12.29 -8.83 -29.39
N ARG A 63 12.34 -9.68 -28.36
CA ARG A 63 13.33 -10.75 -28.27
C ARG A 63 12.78 -11.89 -27.40
N VAL A 64 13.03 -13.10 -27.85
CA VAL A 64 12.76 -14.33 -27.08
C VAL A 64 14.10 -14.93 -26.66
N GLU A 65 14.29 -15.11 -25.34
CA GLU A 65 15.54 -15.62 -24.76
C GLU A 65 15.30 -16.97 -24.06
N PRO A 66 15.61 -18.09 -24.71
CA PRO A 66 15.38 -19.41 -24.14
C PRO A 66 16.20 -19.71 -22.90
N SER A 67 17.41 -19.16 -22.80
CA SER A 67 18.29 -19.36 -21.65
C SER A 67 17.70 -18.79 -20.34
N LEU A 68 16.86 -17.77 -20.45
CA LEU A 68 16.15 -17.14 -19.33
C LEU A 68 14.71 -17.63 -19.21
N GLU A 69 14.23 -18.46 -20.12
CA GLU A 69 12.80 -18.82 -20.26
C GLU A 69 11.89 -17.59 -20.22
N ALA A 70 12.24 -16.56 -20.97
CA ALA A 70 11.59 -15.25 -20.94
C ALA A 70 11.61 -14.57 -22.31
N ALA A 71 10.73 -13.57 -22.44
CA ALA A 71 10.73 -12.63 -23.56
C ALA A 71 11.00 -11.22 -23.05
N PHE A 72 11.54 -10.38 -23.92
CA PHE A 72 11.64 -8.94 -23.73
C PHE A 72 10.56 -8.26 -24.54
N VAL A 73 9.90 -7.27 -23.92
CA VAL A 73 8.73 -6.59 -24.47
C VAL A 73 8.96 -5.10 -24.51
N ASP A 74 8.80 -4.52 -25.69
CA ASP A 74 8.65 -3.07 -25.85
C ASP A 74 7.21 -2.68 -25.48
N PHE A 75 7.05 -1.98 -24.38
CA PHE A 75 5.75 -1.48 -23.90
C PHE A 75 5.67 0.05 -23.87
N GLY A 76 6.64 0.72 -24.51
CA GLY A 76 6.72 2.18 -24.61
C GLY A 76 7.62 2.86 -23.58
N ALA A 77 8.25 2.09 -22.70
CA ALA A 77 9.28 2.61 -21.78
C ALA A 77 10.65 2.64 -22.46
N GLU A 78 11.57 3.41 -21.90
CA GLU A 78 12.97 3.50 -22.39
C GLU A 78 13.66 2.12 -22.38
N ARG A 79 13.41 1.33 -21.35
CA ARG A 79 13.89 -0.06 -21.26
C ARG A 79 12.79 -1.05 -21.54
N HIS A 80 13.12 -2.10 -22.27
CA HIS A 80 12.19 -3.20 -22.49
C HIS A 80 11.87 -3.95 -21.19
N GLY A 81 10.63 -4.39 -21.05
CA GLY A 81 10.19 -5.16 -19.90
C GLY A 81 10.56 -6.63 -20.03
N PHE A 82 10.70 -7.28 -18.88
CA PHE A 82 10.99 -8.70 -18.75
C PHE A 82 9.69 -9.48 -18.52
N LEU A 83 9.41 -10.43 -19.41
CA LEU A 83 8.20 -11.26 -19.38
C LEU A 83 8.58 -12.73 -19.28
N PRO A 84 8.58 -13.33 -18.08
CA PRO A 84 8.86 -14.76 -17.90
C PRO A 84 7.80 -15.64 -18.53
N LEU A 85 8.19 -16.83 -19.01
CA LEU A 85 7.28 -17.80 -19.61
C LEU A 85 6.09 -18.17 -18.69
N LYS A 86 6.35 -18.29 -17.40
CA LYS A 86 5.31 -18.59 -16.39
C LYS A 86 4.24 -17.50 -16.27
N GLU A 87 4.55 -16.27 -16.69
CA GLU A 87 3.66 -15.10 -16.67
C GLU A 87 2.96 -14.88 -18.02
N ILE A 88 3.05 -15.83 -18.95
CA ILE A 88 2.45 -15.73 -20.28
C ILE A 88 1.25 -16.65 -20.36
N SER A 89 0.08 -16.08 -20.64
CA SER A 89 -1.14 -16.85 -20.87
C SER A 89 -1.02 -17.71 -22.14
N ARG A 90 -1.57 -18.91 -22.09
CA ARG A 90 -1.55 -19.84 -23.22
C ARG A 90 -2.30 -19.33 -24.45
N GLU A 91 -3.17 -18.35 -24.29
CA GLU A 91 -3.85 -17.70 -25.42
C GLU A 91 -2.90 -17.03 -26.41
N TYR A 92 -1.70 -16.64 -25.95
CA TYR A 92 -0.64 -16.08 -26.77
C TYR A 92 0.27 -17.11 -27.44
N PHE A 93 0.11 -18.40 -27.10
CA PHE A 93 0.93 -19.46 -27.67
C PHE A 93 0.48 -19.79 -29.10
N LYS A 94 1.41 -19.87 -30.03
CA LYS A 94 1.17 -20.23 -31.43
C LYS A 94 0.76 -21.68 -31.60
N LYS A 95 1.24 -22.55 -30.70
CA LYS A 95 0.98 -24.00 -30.73
C LYS A 95 0.64 -24.47 -29.33
N SER A 96 -0.26 -25.42 -29.23
CA SER A 96 -0.47 -26.13 -27.97
C SER A 96 0.77 -26.95 -27.64
N PRO A 97 1.42 -26.73 -26.48
CA PRO A 97 2.62 -27.43 -26.13
C PRO A 97 2.33 -28.91 -25.83
N GLU A 98 3.05 -29.81 -26.47
CA GLU A 98 3.12 -31.22 -26.11
C GLU A 98 4.40 -31.44 -25.29
N GLY A 99 4.28 -31.65 -23.99
CA GLY A 99 5.42 -31.84 -23.09
C GLY A 99 6.06 -30.56 -22.53
N ARG A 100 7.40 -30.56 -22.42
CA ARG A 100 8.13 -29.38 -21.89
C ARG A 100 8.04 -28.21 -22.87
N ILE A 101 7.56 -27.08 -22.38
CA ILE A 101 7.35 -25.89 -23.20
C ILE A 101 8.71 -25.25 -23.56
N ASN A 102 8.96 -25.08 -24.87
CA ASN A 102 10.06 -24.29 -25.38
C ASN A 102 9.55 -22.92 -25.83
N ILE A 103 10.03 -21.84 -25.19
CA ILE A 103 9.54 -20.50 -25.44
C ILE A 103 9.72 -20.05 -26.91
N LYS A 104 10.75 -20.50 -27.61
CA LYS A 104 10.96 -20.19 -29.04
C LYS A 104 9.90 -20.79 -29.97
N GLU A 105 9.31 -21.90 -29.56
CA GLU A 105 8.30 -22.60 -30.37
C GLU A 105 6.91 -22.00 -30.19
N VAL A 106 6.63 -21.41 -29.04
CA VAL A 106 5.31 -20.89 -28.68
C VAL A 106 5.14 -19.39 -28.88
N LEU A 107 6.25 -18.63 -28.91
CA LEU A 107 6.23 -17.17 -29.09
C LEU A 107 7.07 -16.75 -30.30
N SER A 108 6.76 -15.57 -30.82
CA SER A 108 7.54 -14.93 -31.89
C SER A 108 7.90 -13.51 -31.56
N GLU A 109 9.02 -13.06 -32.08
CA GLU A 109 9.37 -11.65 -32.16
C GLU A 109 8.34 -10.91 -33.04
N GLY A 110 7.98 -9.69 -32.62
CA GLY A 110 6.95 -8.88 -33.27
C GLY A 110 5.51 -9.19 -32.82
N GLN A 111 5.29 -10.25 -32.04
CA GLN A 111 3.97 -10.58 -31.50
C GLN A 111 3.53 -9.53 -30.48
N GLU A 112 2.26 -9.11 -30.60
CA GLU A 112 1.65 -8.17 -29.67
C GLU A 112 1.03 -8.90 -28.49
N VAL A 113 1.21 -8.37 -27.29
CA VAL A 113 0.69 -8.90 -26.04
C VAL A 113 0.17 -7.78 -25.15
N ILE A 114 -0.90 -8.04 -24.40
CA ILE A 114 -1.38 -7.13 -23.36
C ILE A 114 -0.64 -7.51 -22.08
N VAL A 115 0.08 -6.55 -21.52
CA VAL A 115 0.93 -6.74 -20.34
C VAL A 115 0.61 -5.75 -19.24
N GLN A 116 0.75 -6.20 -18.00
CA GLN A 116 0.65 -5.37 -16.82
C GLN A 116 2.00 -5.31 -16.12
N VAL A 117 2.36 -4.14 -15.61
CA VAL A 117 3.59 -3.96 -14.84
C VAL A 117 3.39 -4.52 -13.44
N GLU A 118 4.11 -5.58 -13.12
CA GLU A 118 4.11 -6.21 -11.79
C GLU A 118 5.11 -5.53 -10.85
N LYS A 119 6.30 -5.22 -11.37
CA LYS A 119 7.36 -4.50 -10.66
C LYS A 119 7.98 -3.46 -11.57
N GLU A 120 8.19 -2.27 -11.03
CA GLU A 120 8.85 -1.19 -11.74
C GLU A 120 10.33 -1.47 -11.98
N GLU A 121 10.90 -0.72 -12.91
CA GLU A 121 12.32 -0.74 -13.19
C GLU A 121 13.12 -0.42 -11.93
N ARG A 122 14.20 -1.16 -11.72
CA ARG A 122 15.08 -0.93 -10.58
C ARG A 122 16.54 -1.14 -10.98
N GLY A 123 17.33 -0.08 -10.81
CA GLY A 123 18.74 -0.11 -11.19
C GLY A 123 18.90 -0.42 -12.68
N ASN A 124 19.61 -1.49 -12.99
CA ASN A 124 19.86 -1.94 -14.37
C ASN A 124 18.79 -2.91 -14.91
N LYS A 125 17.78 -3.26 -14.09
CA LYS A 125 16.73 -4.20 -14.46
C LYS A 125 15.52 -3.46 -15.02
N GLY A 126 15.02 -3.89 -16.16
CA GLY A 126 13.74 -3.44 -16.71
C GLY A 126 12.56 -3.87 -15.87
N ALA A 127 11.38 -3.33 -16.15
CA ALA A 127 10.15 -3.67 -15.46
C ALA A 127 9.81 -5.16 -15.59
N ALA A 128 9.29 -5.76 -14.53
CA ALA A 128 8.72 -7.10 -14.59
C ALA A 128 7.28 -7.04 -15.05
N LEU A 129 6.94 -7.80 -16.08
CA LEU A 129 5.64 -7.82 -16.73
C LEU A 129 4.94 -9.16 -16.53
N THR A 130 3.61 -9.13 -16.63
CA THR A 130 2.74 -10.31 -16.68
C THR A 130 1.63 -10.13 -17.70
N THR A 131 1.21 -11.20 -18.35
CA THR A 131 0.00 -11.20 -19.20
C THR A 131 -1.25 -11.55 -18.40
N PHE A 132 -1.11 -12.05 -17.19
CA PHE A 132 -2.20 -12.35 -16.27
C PHE A 132 -2.67 -11.07 -15.59
N ILE A 133 -3.61 -10.39 -16.24
CA ILE A 133 -4.12 -9.11 -15.78
C ILE A 133 -4.85 -9.25 -14.45
N SER A 134 -4.62 -8.30 -13.56
CA SER A 134 -5.22 -8.25 -12.23
C SER A 134 -5.82 -6.86 -12.03
N LEU A 135 -7.13 -6.79 -11.79
CA LEU A 135 -7.87 -5.56 -11.57
C LEU A 135 -8.39 -5.53 -10.14
N ALA A 136 -7.86 -4.63 -9.33
CA ALA A 136 -8.23 -4.50 -7.93
C ALA A 136 -9.41 -3.56 -7.74
N GLY A 137 -10.50 -4.10 -7.16
CA GLY A 137 -11.62 -3.32 -6.65
C GLY A 137 -11.48 -3.08 -5.14
N ARG A 138 -12.57 -2.66 -4.55
CA ARG A 138 -12.64 -2.44 -3.09
C ARG A 138 -12.55 -3.76 -2.31
N TYR A 139 -13.34 -4.74 -2.71
CA TYR A 139 -13.51 -6.03 -2.03
C TYR A 139 -12.93 -7.20 -2.80
N LEU A 140 -12.81 -7.07 -4.10
CA LEU A 140 -12.47 -8.14 -5.03
C LEU A 140 -11.23 -7.76 -5.85
N VAL A 141 -10.55 -8.81 -6.33
CA VAL A 141 -9.58 -8.71 -7.43
C VAL A 141 -10.07 -9.60 -8.54
N LEU A 142 -10.29 -9.02 -9.71
CA LEU A 142 -10.68 -9.75 -10.92
C LEU A 142 -9.43 -10.09 -11.74
N MET A 143 -9.32 -11.35 -12.12
CA MET A 143 -8.27 -11.87 -13.02
C MET A 143 -8.93 -12.39 -14.28
N PRO A 144 -9.15 -11.51 -15.30
CA PRO A 144 -10.01 -11.83 -16.43
C PRO A 144 -9.54 -12.98 -17.31
N ASN A 145 -8.24 -13.18 -17.41
CA ASN A 145 -7.62 -14.20 -18.27
C ASN A 145 -6.89 -15.30 -17.48
N ASN A 146 -7.24 -15.48 -16.21
CA ASN A 146 -6.70 -16.54 -15.36
C ASN A 146 -7.82 -17.26 -14.59
N PRO A 147 -8.57 -18.18 -15.22
CA PRO A 147 -9.69 -18.86 -14.58
C PRO A 147 -9.29 -19.81 -13.44
N ARG A 148 -8.01 -20.16 -13.35
CA ARG A 148 -7.48 -20.98 -12.25
C ARG A 148 -7.16 -20.18 -11.00
N ALA A 149 -7.01 -18.86 -11.14
CA ALA A 149 -6.87 -17.98 -10.00
C ALA A 149 -8.22 -17.83 -9.31
N GLY A 150 -8.23 -17.89 -8.01
CA GLY A 150 -9.44 -17.70 -7.26
C GLY A 150 -9.24 -18.01 -5.79
N GLY A 151 -10.19 -17.58 -4.99
CA GLY A 151 -10.20 -17.87 -3.58
C GLY A 151 -10.50 -16.69 -2.68
N ILE A 152 -10.23 -16.91 -1.43
CA ILE A 152 -10.42 -15.93 -0.36
C ILE A 152 -9.05 -15.62 0.22
N SER A 153 -8.81 -14.37 0.58
CA SER A 153 -7.55 -13.94 1.22
C SER A 153 -7.14 -14.93 2.31
N ARG A 154 -5.86 -15.29 2.36
CA ARG A 154 -5.30 -16.19 3.38
C ARG A 154 -5.33 -15.62 4.80
N ARG A 155 -5.66 -14.33 4.94
CA ARG A 155 -5.83 -13.64 6.22
C ARG A 155 -7.20 -13.89 6.85
N ILE A 156 -8.13 -14.47 6.10
CA ILE A 156 -9.48 -14.76 6.55
C ILE A 156 -9.57 -16.25 6.83
N GLU A 157 -9.93 -16.62 8.06
CA GLU A 157 -9.99 -18.01 8.54
C GLU A 157 -11.35 -18.31 9.20
N GLY A 158 -11.62 -19.58 9.47
CA GLY A 158 -12.77 -20.03 10.23
C GLY A 158 -14.14 -19.80 9.57
N GLU A 159 -15.13 -19.44 10.38
CA GLU A 159 -16.52 -19.21 9.94
C GLU A 159 -16.64 -18.07 8.95
N GLU A 160 -15.89 -16.98 9.17
CA GLU A 160 -15.85 -15.83 8.27
C GLU A 160 -15.45 -16.20 6.85
N ARG A 161 -14.55 -17.17 6.71
CA ARG A 161 -14.16 -17.72 5.41
C ARG A 161 -15.28 -18.47 4.73
N ASN A 162 -16.09 -19.21 5.49
CA ASN A 162 -17.23 -19.95 4.98
C ASN A 162 -18.36 -19.01 4.54
N GLU A 163 -18.66 -17.98 5.32
CA GLU A 163 -19.64 -16.95 4.97
C GLU A 163 -19.29 -16.24 3.66
N LEU A 164 -18.01 -15.87 3.48
CA LEU A 164 -17.54 -15.28 2.24
C LEU A 164 -17.62 -16.24 1.06
N ARG A 165 -17.39 -17.53 1.28
CA ARG A 165 -17.53 -18.54 0.22
C ARG A 165 -18.99 -18.64 -0.24
N GLU A 166 -19.95 -18.59 0.67
CA GLU A 166 -21.37 -18.56 0.33
C GLU A 166 -21.74 -17.27 -0.42
N ALA A 167 -21.26 -16.13 0.03
CA ALA A 167 -21.46 -14.84 -0.66
C ALA A 167 -20.88 -14.86 -2.08
N LEU A 168 -19.70 -15.46 -2.29
CA LEU A 168 -19.08 -15.62 -3.61
C LEU A 168 -19.92 -16.51 -4.55
N ASN A 169 -20.50 -17.58 -4.03
CA ASN A 169 -21.35 -18.47 -4.82
C ASN A 169 -22.61 -17.79 -5.35
N GLY A 170 -23.06 -16.73 -4.70
CA GLY A 170 -24.19 -15.90 -5.12
C GLY A 170 -23.85 -14.84 -6.19
N LEU A 171 -22.58 -14.67 -6.55
CA LEU A 171 -22.16 -13.67 -7.53
C LEU A 171 -22.37 -14.16 -8.97
N ASN A 172 -22.76 -13.25 -9.85
CA ASN A 172 -22.80 -13.44 -11.30
C ASN A 172 -21.41 -13.19 -11.91
N ALA A 173 -20.45 -14.07 -11.60
CA ALA A 173 -19.11 -14.01 -12.13
C ALA A 173 -18.98 -14.87 -13.39
N PRO A 174 -18.29 -14.39 -14.47
CA PRO A 174 -17.97 -15.20 -15.63
C PRO A 174 -17.12 -16.42 -15.22
N ALA A 175 -17.49 -17.60 -15.73
CA ALA A 175 -16.83 -18.86 -15.37
C ALA A 175 -15.38 -18.97 -15.86
N ASP A 176 -15.02 -18.17 -16.84
CA ASP A 176 -13.69 -18.12 -17.47
C ASP A 176 -12.74 -17.12 -16.78
N MET A 177 -13.20 -16.46 -15.72
CA MET A 177 -12.44 -15.46 -14.98
C MET A 177 -12.11 -15.91 -13.55
N GLY A 178 -10.92 -15.56 -13.07
CA GLY A 178 -10.52 -15.74 -11.69
C GLY A 178 -11.00 -14.58 -10.82
N LEU A 179 -11.38 -14.88 -9.57
CA LEU A 179 -11.87 -13.90 -8.63
C LEU A 179 -11.30 -14.16 -7.24
N ILE A 180 -10.71 -13.16 -6.63
CA ILE A 180 -10.13 -13.23 -5.28
C ILE A 180 -10.86 -12.23 -4.38
N VAL A 181 -11.28 -12.69 -3.20
CA VAL A 181 -11.83 -11.79 -2.16
C VAL A 181 -10.71 -11.22 -1.31
N ARG A 182 -10.67 -9.89 -1.25
CA ARG A 182 -9.74 -9.15 -0.38
C ARG A 182 -10.21 -9.18 1.07
N THR A 183 -9.32 -8.88 1.99
CA THR A 183 -9.64 -8.77 3.43
C THR A 183 -10.78 -7.77 3.71
N ALA A 184 -10.85 -6.70 2.93
CA ALA A 184 -11.92 -5.70 3.04
C ALA A 184 -13.32 -6.24 2.70
N GLY A 185 -13.41 -7.39 2.02
CA GLY A 185 -14.67 -8.07 1.68
C GLY A 185 -15.31 -8.80 2.86
N LEU A 186 -14.61 -8.90 3.99
CA LEU A 186 -15.12 -9.54 5.19
C LEU A 186 -16.41 -8.86 5.68
N GLY A 187 -17.45 -9.66 5.95
CA GLY A 187 -18.75 -9.15 6.42
C GLY A 187 -19.56 -8.39 5.37
N ARG A 188 -19.15 -8.41 4.10
CA ARG A 188 -19.88 -7.76 3.01
C ARG A 188 -20.94 -8.67 2.45
N SER A 189 -22.09 -8.07 2.08
CA SER A 189 -23.19 -8.80 1.44
C SER A 189 -22.85 -9.18 0.00
N THR A 190 -23.57 -10.16 -0.55
CA THR A 190 -23.46 -10.52 -1.98
C THR A 190 -23.74 -9.32 -2.88
N GLU A 191 -24.69 -8.45 -2.52
CA GLU A 191 -25.00 -7.24 -3.27
C GLU A 191 -23.82 -6.26 -3.32
N GLU A 192 -23.16 -6.01 -2.19
CA GLU A 192 -21.98 -5.15 -2.13
C GLU A 192 -20.81 -5.71 -2.95
N LEU A 193 -20.59 -7.01 -2.88
CA LEU A 193 -19.58 -7.70 -3.70
C LEU A 193 -19.93 -7.65 -5.19
N GLN A 194 -21.21 -7.74 -5.54
CA GLN A 194 -21.67 -7.64 -6.93
C GLN A 194 -21.44 -6.23 -7.51
N TRP A 195 -21.64 -5.17 -6.76
CA TRP A 195 -21.31 -3.81 -7.22
C TRP A 195 -19.84 -3.68 -7.59
N ASP A 196 -18.97 -4.20 -6.75
CA ASP A 196 -17.53 -4.17 -7.01
C ASP A 196 -17.16 -5.01 -8.25
N LEU A 197 -17.75 -6.19 -8.38
CA LEU A 197 -17.56 -7.05 -9.56
C LEU A 197 -18.05 -6.39 -10.85
N ASP A 198 -19.22 -5.76 -10.83
CA ASP A 198 -19.79 -5.08 -11.99
C ASP A 198 -18.89 -3.92 -12.46
N TYR A 199 -18.35 -3.16 -11.52
CA TYR A 199 -17.35 -2.12 -11.81
C TYR A 199 -16.10 -2.70 -12.49
N LEU A 200 -15.56 -3.81 -11.96
CA LEU A 200 -14.37 -4.46 -12.53
C LEU A 200 -14.62 -5.08 -13.91
N LEU A 201 -15.80 -5.63 -14.13
CA LEU A 201 -16.20 -6.18 -15.45
C LEU A 201 -16.35 -5.07 -16.49
N GLN A 202 -16.90 -3.93 -16.13
CA GLN A 202 -16.97 -2.76 -17.02
C GLN A 202 -15.58 -2.23 -17.35
N LEU A 203 -14.70 -2.15 -16.34
CA LEU A 203 -13.32 -1.74 -16.54
C LEU A 203 -12.58 -2.67 -17.50
N TRP A 204 -12.72 -3.99 -17.32
CA TRP A 204 -12.12 -4.96 -18.22
C TRP A 204 -12.64 -4.86 -19.66
N SER A 205 -13.94 -4.68 -19.85
CA SER A 205 -14.53 -4.44 -21.16
C SER A 205 -13.92 -3.21 -21.84
N ALA A 206 -13.77 -2.11 -21.11
CA ALA A 206 -13.14 -0.88 -21.63
C ALA A 206 -11.66 -1.09 -22.00
N ILE A 207 -10.92 -1.85 -21.20
CA ILE A 207 -9.52 -2.19 -21.48
C ILE A 207 -9.39 -3.03 -22.76
N LYS A 208 -10.24 -4.03 -22.92
CA LYS A 208 -10.25 -4.89 -24.14
C LYS A 208 -10.58 -4.08 -25.39
N GLU A 209 -11.57 -3.22 -25.34
CA GLU A 209 -11.95 -2.35 -26.44
C GLU A 209 -10.78 -1.42 -26.83
N ALA A 210 -10.19 -0.73 -25.83
CA ALA A 210 -9.06 0.16 -26.06
C ALA A 210 -7.83 -0.57 -26.62
N SER A 211 -7.61 -1.83 -26.25
CA SER A 211 -6.50 -2.63 -26.77
C SER A 211 -6.56 -2.90 -28.28
N GLY A 212 -7.75 -2.83 -28.86
CA GLY A 212 -7.99 -3.01 -30.30
C GLY A 212 -7.81 -1.75 -31.14
N GLU A 213 -7.68 -0.57 -30.53
CA GLU A 213 -7.71 0.71 -31.24
C GLU A 213 -6.46 0.98 -32.09
N ARG A 214 -5.30 0.51 -31.65
CA ARG A 214 -4.03 0.73 -32.36
C ARG A 214 -2.97 -0.35 -32.06
N GLY A 215 -1.90 -0.36 -32.85
CA GLY A 215 -0.77 -1.27 -32.67
C GLY A 215 0.12 -0.90 -31.48
N ALA A 216 0.83 -1.91 -30.96
CA ALA A 216 1.82 -1.73 -29.88
C ALA A 216 3.03 -0.89 -30.35
N PRO A 217 3.75 -0.20 -29.45
CA PRO A 217 3.48 -0.10 -28.02
C PRO A 217 2.60 1.08 -27.64
N PHE A 218 1.69 0.93 -26.67
CA PHE A 218 0.98 2.05 -26.09
C PHE A 218 0.36 1.72 -24.72
N LEU A 219 0.12 2.75 -23.90
CA LEU A 219 -0.59 2.64 -22.62
C LEU A 219 -2.09 2.47 -22.88
N ILE A 220 -2.65 1.34 -22.40
CA ILE A 220 -4.10 1.06 -22.48
C ILE A 220 -4.83 1.63 -21.28
N TYR A 221 -4.32 1.34 -20.08
CA TYR A 221 -4.95 1.71 -18.83
C TYR A 221 -3.88 2.13 -17.80
N GLN A 222 -4.09 3.29 -17.23
CA GLN A 222 -3.28 3.76 -16.12
C GLN A 222 -3.99 3.43 -14.81
N GLU A 223 -3.26 2.80 -13.88
CA GLU A 223 -3.77 2.54 -12.53
C GLU A 223 -4.23 3.85 -11.89
N SER A 224 -5.26 3.75 -11.09
CA SER A 224 -5.85 4.87 -10.37
C SER A 224 -4.81 5.66 -9.57
N ASN A 225 -5.02 6.96 -9.48
CA ASN A 225 -4.17 7.83 -8.65
C ASN A 225 -4.30 7.48 -7.15
N VAL A 226 -3.47 8.12 -6.32
CA VAL A 226 -3.43 7.88 -4.88
C VAL A 226 -4.78 8.13 -4.19
N ILE A 227 -5.60 9.04 -4.69
CA ILE A 227 -6.92 9.36 -4.12
C ILE A 227 -7.86 8.17 -4.23
N ILE A 228 -8.01 7.64 -5.44
CA ILE A 228 -8.87 6.48 -5.70
C ILE A 228 -8.33 5.23 -4.99
N ARG A 229 -7.02 5.00 -5.04
CA ARG A 229 -6.41 3.88 -4.31
C ARG A 229 -6.64 3.97 -2.81
N ALA A 230 -6.49 5.15 -2.21
CA ALA A 230 -6.72 5.35 -0.79
C ALA A 230 -8.18 5.13 -0.40
N ILE A 231 -9.12 5.65 -1.17
CA ILE A 231 -10.56 5.40 -0.96
C ILE A 231 -10.86 3.92 -1.07
N ARG A 232 -10.38 3.27 -2.10
CA ARG A 232 -10.55 1.83 -2.32
C ARG A 232 -10.00 1.00 -1.16
N ASP A 233 -8.84 1.35 -0.63
CA ASP A 233 -8.12 0.54 0.34
C ASP A 233 -8.40 0.92 1.79
N TYR A 234 -8.71 2.18 2.09
CA TYR A 234 -8.80 2.69 3.46
C TYR A 234 -10.19 3.16 3.89
N LEU A 235 -11.07 3.54 2.96
CA LEU A 235 -12.40 4.01 3.35
C LEU A 235 -13.23 2.86 3.90
N ARG A 236 -13.46 2.89 5.21
CA ARG A 236 -14.22 1.89 5.98
C ARG A 236 -15.29 2.57 6.80
N GLN A 237 -16.10 1.76 7.45
CA GLN A 237 -17.19 2.25 8.32
C GLN A 237 -16.67 3.10 9.49
N ASP A 238 -15.46 2.80 10.00
CA ASP A 238 -14.83 3.52 11.09
C ASP A 238 -14.29 4.92 10.69
N ILE A 239 -14.17 5.20 9.38
CA ILE A 239 -13.87 6.55 8.87
C ILE A 239 -15.16 7.38 8.93
N GLY A 240 -15.16 8.39 9.76
CA GLY A 240 -16.35 9.25 9.98
C GLY A 240 -16.61 10.22 8.83
N GLU A 241 -15.55 10.79 8.27
CA GLU A 241 -15.65 11.70 7.13
C GLU A 241 -14.40 11.70 6.25
N VAL A 242 -14.58 12.08 5.00
CA VAL A 242 -13.54 12.31 4.01
C VAL A 242 -13.58 13.79 3.62
N LEU A 243 -12.51 14.52 3.89
CA LEU A 243 -12.38 15.93 3.54
C LEU A 243 -11.43 16.08 2.35
N ILE A 244 -11.89 16.77 1.31
CA ILE A 244 -11.14 16.98 0.06
C ILE A 244 -11.09 18.48 -0.21
N ASP A 245 -9.90 19.00 -0.48
CA ASP A 245 -9.67 20.45 -0.70
C ASP A 245 -9.69 20.88 -2.19
N SER A 246 -10.09 20.00 -3.09
CA SER A 246 -10.20 20.26 -4.51
C SER A 246 -11.55 19.78 -5.05
N ILE A 247 -12.22 20.61 -5.85
CA ILE A 247 -13.51 20.27 -6.47
C ILE A 247 -13.35 19.11 -7.45
N ASP A 248 -12.32 19.15 -8.30
CA ASP A 248 -12.07 18.11 -9.31
C ASP A 248 -11.78 16.76 -8.65
N ALA A 249 -10.98 16.76 -7.59
CA ALA A 249 -10.68 15.57 -6.80
C ALA A 249 -11.93 15.02 -6.08
N GLN A 250 -12.80 15.90 -5.60
CA GLN A 250 -14.08 15.50 -4.98
C GLN A 250 -14.99 14.82 -6.01
N GLU A 251 -15.11 15.37 -7.22
CA GLU A 251 -15.92 14.76 -8.27
C GLU A 251 -15.41 13.38 -8.68
N GLU A 252 -14.11 13.25 -8.84
CA GLU A 252 -13.45 11.96 -9.13
C GLU A 252 -13.72 10.94 -8.04
N ALA A 253 -13.53 11.33 -6.77
CA ALA A 253 -13.77 10.47 -5.62
C ALA A 253 -15.25 10.04 -5.52
N LEU A 254 -16.18 10.97 -5.71
CA LEU A 254 -17.60 10.68 -5.65
C LEU A 254 -18.08 9.79 -6.79
N ASN A 255 -17.55 9.96 -8.00
CA ASN A 255 -17.86 9.09 -9.13
C ASN A 255 -17.48 7.63 -8.85
N PHE A 256 -16.30 7.42 -8.28
CA PHE A 256 -15.85 6.09 -7.86
C PHE A 256 -16.71 5.52 -6.72
N ILE A 257 -16.94 6.30 -5.67
CA ILE A 257 -17.69 5.88 -4.48
C ILE A 257 -19.13 5.50 -4.84
N ARG A 258 -19.80 6.29 -5.68
CA ARG A 258 -21.17 6.02 -6.12
C ARG A 258 -21.31 4.71 -6.90
N GLN A 259 -20.27 4.30 -7.60
CA GLN A 259 -20.28 3.04 -8.35
C GLN A 259 -20.02 1.82 -7.47
N VAL A 260 -19.11 1.92 -6.51
CA VAL A 260 -18.56 0.77 -5.77
C VAL A 260 -19.07 0.69 -4.34
N MET A 261 -19.29 1.83 -3.69
CA MET A 261 -19.67 1.92 -2.27
C MET A 261 -20.61 3.10 -2.00
N PRO A 262 -21.77 3.14 -2.64
CA PRO A 262 -22.68 4.30 -2.61
C PRO A 262 -23.11 4.72 -1.20
N GLN A 263 -23.12 3.79 -0.24
CA GLN A 263 -23.44 4.07 1.17
C GLN A 263 -22.44 5.04 1.83
N TYR A 264 -21.25 5.22 1.28
CA TYR A 264 -20.23 6.13 1.83
C TYR A 264 -20.19 7.51 1.15
N ALA A 265 -21.01 7.74 0.14
CA ALA A 265 -21.01 9.02 -0.59
C ALA A 265 -21.30 10.22 0.32
N SER A 266 -22.15 10.05 1.33
CA SER A 266 -22.48 11.10 2.30
C SER A 266 -21.31 11.49 3.23
N LYS A 267 -20.29 10.67 3.33
CA LYS A 267 -19.08 10.94 4.14
C LYS A 267 -18.12 11.93 3.48
N VAL A 268 -18.21 12.09 2.16
CA VAL A 268 -17.33 12.95 1.38
C VAL A 268 -17.81 14.39 1.44
N LYS A 269 -16.91 15.29 1.88
CA LYS A 269 -17.16 16.71 2.02
C LYS A 269 -16.06 17.52 1.37
N LEU A 270 -16.43 18.61 0.70
CA LEU A 270 -15.49 19.58 0.19
C LEU A 270 -14.99 20.45 1.34
N TYR A 271 -13.67 20.55 1.50
CA TYR A 271 -13.05 21.47 2.44
C TYR A 271 -12.72 22.78 1.74
N GLN A 272 -13.31 23.87 2.23
CA GLN A 272 -13.08 25.22 1.77
C GLN A 272 -12.89 26.12 2.99
N ASP A 273 -11.65 26.49 3.28
CA ASP A 273 -11.26 27.36 4.37
C ASP A 273 -10.00 28.15 3.98
N SER A 274 -9.77 29.27 4.62
CA SER A 274 -8.53 30.06 4.48
C SER A 274 -7.30 29.34 5.03
N VAL A 275 -7.48 28.46 6.02
CA VAL A 275 -6.43 27.62 6.57
C VAL A 275 -6.30 26.36 5.73
N PRO A 276 -5.11 26.01 5.19
CA PRO A 276 -4.91 24.79 4.46
C PRO A 276 -5.28 23.54 5.27
N LEU A 277 -5.85 22.53 4.60
CA LEU A 277 -6.42 21.34 5.22
C LEU A 277 -5.48 20.65 6.22
N PHE A 278 -4.24 20.39 5.82
CA PHE A 278 -3.28 19.68 6.67
C PHE A 278 -2.77 20.53 7.85
N ASN A 279 -2.76 21.85 7.69
CA ASN A 279 -2.47 22.77 8.78
C ASN A 279 -3.61 22.82 9.80
N ARG A 280 -4.86 22.77 9.33
CA ARG A 280 -6.05 22.75 10.19
C ARG A 280 -6.06 21.57 11.15
N PHE A 281 -5.60 20.41 10.70
CA PHE A 281 -5.52 19.18 11.49
C PHE A 281 -4.15 18.98 12.16
N GLN A 282 -3.24 19.93 12.04
CA GLN A 282 -1.92 19.92 12.68
C GLN A 282 -1.05 18.73 12.32
N ILE A 283 -1.17 18.24 11.09
CA ILE A 283 -0.44 17.07 10.63
C ILE A 283 0.78 17.39 9.77
N GLU A 284 0.95 18.61 9.31
CA GLU A 284 2.09 19.00 8.46
C GLU A 284 3.44 18.74 9.16
N SER A 285 3.56 19.11 10.44
CA SER A 285 4.75 18.83 11.24
C SER A 285 5.01 17.33 11.47
N GLN A 286 3.95 16.54 11.57
CA GLN A 286 4.06 15.09 11.70
C GLN A 286 4.53 14.43 10.39
N ILE A 287 4.12 14.99 9.25
CA ILE A 287 4.61 14.57 7.93
C ILE A 287 6.10 14.89 7.80
N GLU A 288 6.53 16.10 8.18
CA GLU A 288 7.95 16.46 8.17
C GLU A 288 8.78 15.54 9.06
N THR A 289 8.28 15.19 10.24
CA THR A 289 8.93 14.26 11.15
C THR A 289 9.15 12.87 10.51
N ALA A 290 8.24 12.44 9.64
CA ALA A 290 8.38 11.17 8.91
C ALA A 290 9.55 11.16 7.91
N PHE A 291 10.11 12.31 7.57
CA PHE A 291 11.34 12.42 6.76
C PHE A 291 12.62 12.53 7.59
N GLN A 292 12.51 12.73 8.91
CA GLN A 292 13.67 12.89 9.80
C GLN A 292 14.21 11.55 10.27
N ARG A 293 15.51 11.52 10.51
CA ARG A 293 16.21 10.36 11.08
C ARG A 293 15.77 10.07 12.52
N GLU A 294 15.62 11.13 13.33
CA GLU A 294 15.25 11.05 14.75
C GLU A 294 13.81 11.49 14.97
N VAL A 295 13.08 10.71 15.76
CA VAL A 295 11.70 10.99 16.17
C VAL A 295 11.61 11.02 17.68
N LYS A 296 11.06 12.11 18.22
CA LYS A 296 10.89 12.30 19.66
C LYS A 296 9.71 11.51 20.20
N LEU A 297 9.88 10.99 21.41
CA LEU A 297 8.85 10.29 22.17
C LEU A 297 8.19 11.23 23.19
N PRO A 298 6.94 10.93 23.63
CA PRO A 298 6.19 11.78 24.57
C PRO A 298 6.92 12.08 25.88
N SER A 299 7.64 11.12 26.45
CA SER A 299 8.39 11.30 27.69
C SER A 299 9.75 12.01 27.53
N GLY A 300 10.12 12.41 26.31
CA GLY A 300 11.36 13.09 26.01
C GLY A 300 12.48 12.19 25.48
N GLY A 301 12.29 10.88 25.42
CA GLY A 301 13.17 9.98 24.70
C GLY A 301 13.05 10.13 23.19
N SER A 302 13.79 9.35 22.43
CA SER A 302 13.75 9.36 20.98
C SER A 302 14.03 8.00 20.38
N ILE A 303 13.57 7.82 19.14
CA ILE A 303 13.96 6.71 18.28
C ILE A 303 14.78 7.26 17.11
N VAL A 304 15.77 6.49 16.69
CA VAL A 304 16.64 6.81 15.55
C VAL A 304 16.50 5.72 14.51
N ILE A 305 16.10 6.08 13.31
CA ILE A 305 15.82 5.15 12.21
C ILE A 305 16.90 5.29 11.14
N ASP A 306 17.70 4.25 10.96
CA ASP A 306 18.82 4.23 10.03
C ASP A 306 18.67 3.08 9.01
N PRO A 307 18.52 3.39 7.71
CA PRO A 307 18.59 2.36 6.68
C PRO A 307 20.04 1.95 6.45
N THR A 308 20.24 0.63 6.27
CA THR A 308 21.47 0.06 5.73
C THR A 308 21.18 -0.53 4.35
N GLU A 309 22.19 -1.09 3.67
CA GLU A 309 21.97 -1.76 2.40
C GLU A 309 20.99 -2.95 2.50
N ALA A 310 21.06 -3.71 3.59
CA ALA A 310 20.32 -4.96 3.75
C ALA A 310 19.10 -4.87 4.69
N LEU A 311 19.10 -3.96 5.65
CA LEU A 311 18.07 -3.86 6.67
C LEU A 311 17.94 -2.43 7.21
N VAL A 312 16.92 -2.21 8.01
CA VAL A 312 16.74 -0.96 8.77
C VAL A 312 17.01 -1.23 10.23
N SER A 313 17.87 -0.43 10.85
CA SER A 313 18.13 -0.45 12.28
C SER A 313 17.39 0.68 12.99
N ILE A 314 16.87 0.41 14.17
CA ILE A 314 16.17 1.40 15.00
C ILE A 314 16.78 1.36 16.39
N ASP A 315 17.34 2.49 16.80
CA ASP A 315 17.91 2.70 18.14
C ASP A 315 16.93 3.52 19.00
N ILE A 316 16.95 3.27 20.31
CA ILE A 316 16.06 3.92 21.28
C ILE A 316 16.89 4.62 22.35
N ASN A 317 16.63 5.91 22.54
CA ASN A 317 17.29 6.73 23.54
C ASN A 317 16.28 7.17 24.61
N SER A 318 16.63 7.01 25.88
CA SER A 318 15.84 7.50 26.99
C SER A 318 16.06 9.02 27.20
N ALA A 319 15.12 9.67 27.89
CA ALA A 319 15.29 11.06 28.29
C ALA A 319 16.44 11.21 29.31
N ARG A 320 17.18 12.33 29.25
CA ARG A 320 18.29 12.62 30.17
C ARG A 320 17.87 12.87 31.61
N ALA A 321 16.63 13.29 31.85
CA ALA A 321 16.13 13.62 33.18
C ALA A 321 15.26 12.48 33.71
N THR A 322 15.86 11.56 34.42
CA THR A 322 15.15 10.59 35.26
C THR A 322 14.74 11.28 36.56
N LYS A 323 13.53 11.81 36.62
CA LYS A 323 12.90 12.16 37.88
C LYS A 323 12.32 10.91 38.51
N GLY A 324 13.07 10.28 39.40
CA GLY A 324 12.61 9.11 40.15
C GLY A 324 13.46 7.86 39.93
N GLY A 325 13.89 7.27 40.99
CA GLY A 325 14.97 6.32 41.17
C GLY A 325 14.82 4.91 40.55
N ASP A 326 14.00 4.66 39.56
CA ASP A 326 13.95 3.34 38.95
C ASP A 326 14.32 3.40 37.45
N ILE A 327 15.55 2.97 37.17
CA ILE A 327 16.08 2.87 35.80
C ILE A 327 15.27 1.85 34.97
N GLU A 328 14.81 0.76 35.61
CA GLU A 328 14.00 -0.26 34.96
C GLU A 328 12.62 0.27 34.51
N GLU A 329 11.96 1.04 35.35
CA GLU A 329 10.66 1.64 34.99
C GLU A 329 10.80 2.66 33.87
N THR A 330 11.87 3.45 33.90
CA THR A 330 12.19 4.40 32.83
C THR A 330 12.46 3.67 31.49
N ALA A 331 13.23 2.59 31.53
CA ALA A 331 13.51 1.76 30.37
C ALA A 331 12.23 1.14 29.81
N LEU A 332 11.39 0.57 30.66
CA LEU A 332 10.10 -0.01 30.25
C LEU A 332 9.20 1.04 29.62
N GLN A 333 9.01 2.18 30.25
CA GLN A 333 8.15 3.25 29.73
C GLN A 333 8.65 3.76 28.39
N THR A 334 9.94 4.02 28.25
CA THR A 334 10.54 4.47 27.00
C THR A 334 10.37 3.43 25.88
N ASN A 335 10.61 2.15 26.18
CA ASN A 335 10.45 1.08 25.22
C ASN A 335 8.99 0.87 24.79
N LEU A 336 8.02 1.04 25.69
CA LEU A 336 6.60 0.98 25.37
C LEU A 336 6.17 2.11 24.43
N GLU A 337 6.60 3.33 24.70
CA GLU A 337 6.37 4.48 23.81
C GLU A 337 7.06 4.28 22.46
N ALA A 338 8.30 3.78 22.47
CA ALA A 338 9.04 3.46 21.27
C ALA A 338 8.33 2.42 20.41
N ALA A 339 7.79 1.36 21.01
CA ALA A 339 7.05 0.31 20.29
C ALA A 339 5.87 0.87 19.49
N GLU A 340 5.10 1.79 20.07
CA GLU A 340 3.99 2.46 19.37
C GLU A 340 4.46 3.37 18.25
N GLU A 341 5.47 4.20 18.53
CA GLU A 341 5.97 5.16 17.54
C GLU A 341 6.72 4.47 16.40
N ILE A 342 7.44 3.39 16.66
CA ILE A 342 8.09 2.59 15.62
C ILE A 342 7.05 2.01 14.68
N ALA A 343 6.00 1.38 15.20
CA ALA A 343 4.93 0.82 14.37
C ALA A 343 4.28 1.90 13.49
N ARG A 344 4.06 3.09 14.03
CA ARG A 344 3.53 4.25 13.30
C ARG A 344 4.48 4.71 12.21
N GLN A 345 5.77 4.88 12.50
CA GLN A 345 6.77 5.30 11.52
C GLN A 345 6.99 4.28 10.41
N LEU A 346 6.90 2.98 10.71
CA LEU A 346 6.97 1.93 9.70
C LEU A 346 5.83 2.08 8.67
N ARG A 347 4.61 2.40 9.14
CA ARG A 347 3.46 2.66 8.25
C ARG A 347 3.63 3.96 7.46
N LEU A 348 3.95 5.06 8.12
CA LEU A 348 4.08 6.37 7.48
C LEU A 348 5.15 6.38 6.40
N ARG A 349 6.29 5.78 6.66
CA ARG A 349 7.44 5.70 5.75
C ARG A 349 7.36 4.55 4.76
N ASP A 350 6.46 3.60 4.97
CA ASP A 350 6.38 2.30 4.28
C ASP A 350 7.72 1.56 4.27
N ILE A 351 8.32 1.43 5.43
CA ILE A 351 9.57 0.68 5.61
C ILE A 351 9.28 -0.80 5.47
N GLY A 352 9.94 -1.46 4.54
CA GLY A 352 9.81 -2.89 4.29
C GLY A 352 11.14 -3.63 4.34
N GLY A 353 11.08 -4.95 4.37
CA GLY A 353 12.23 -5.83 4.52
C GLY A 353 12.52 -6.14 5.98
N LEU A 354 13.77 -6.44 6.28
CA LEU A 354 14.24 -6.73 7.63
C LEU A 354 14.42 -5.45 8.46
N ILE A 355 13.93 -5.49 9.69
CA ILE A 355 14.03 -4.39 10.65
C ILE A 355 14.54 -4.96 11.96
N VAL A 356 15.55 -4.31 12.53
CA VAL A 356 16.12 -4.66 13.82
C VAL A 356 15.96 -3.49 14.78
N ILE A 357 15.32 -3.74 15.91
CA ILE A 357 15.07 -2.74 16.95
C ILE A 357 15.97 -3.05 18.15
N ASP A 358 16.76 -2.08 18.55
CA ASP A 358 17.60 -2.14 19.74
C ASP A 358 16.87 -1.51 20.93
N PHE A 359 16.12 -2.33 21.67
CA PHE A 359 15.43 -1.88 22.87
C PHE A 359 16.40 -1.60 24.00
N ILE A 360 16.08 -0.61 24.84
CA ILE A 360 16.83 -0.36 26.08
C ILE A 360 16.79 -1.61 26.95
N ASP A 361 17.92 -2.01 27.50
CA ASP A 361 18.05 -3.22 28.30
C ASP A 361 17.04 -3.25 29.46
N MET A 362 16.35 -4.36 29.58
CA MET A 362 15.42 -4.66 30.66
C MET A 362 15.75 -6.01 31.27
N THR A 363 15.99 -6.05 32.58
CA THR A 363 16.33 -7.29 33.29
C THR A 363 15.10 -8.19 33.51
N PRO A 364 13.92 -7.70 33.95
CA PRO A 364 12.77 -8.54 34.17
C PRO A 364 12.16 -9.09 32.90
N ALA A 365 12.01 -10.39 32.78
CA ALA A 365 11.34 -11.04 31.66
C ALA A 365 9.88 -10.54 31.46
N LYS A 366 9.23 -10.13 32.54
CA LYS A 366 7.88 -9.52 32.49
C LYS A 366 7.88 -8.23 31.66
N ASN A 367 8.89 -7.38 31.82
CA ASN A 367 9.01 -6.13 31.10
C ASN A 367 9.29 -6.39 29.61
N GLN A 368 10.16 -7.35 29.30
CA GLN A 368 10.42 -7.74 27.91
C GLN A 368 9.14 -8.23 27.19
N ARG A 369 8.35 -9.06 27.87
CA ARG A 369 7.06 -9.53 27.34
C ARG A 369 6.06 -8.40 27.14
N ALA A 370 6.01 -7.42 28.04
CA ALA A 370 5.13 -6.27 27.91
C ALA A 370 5.48 -5.43 26.67
N VAL A 371 6.76 -5.26 26.38
CA VAL A 371 7.23 -4.55 25.17
C VAL A 371 6.93 -5.35 23.91
N GLU A 372 7.18 -6.66 23.90
CA GLU A 372 6.85 -7.55 22.80
C GLU A 372 5.35 -7.51 22.45
N GLU A 373 4.49 -7.54 23.48
CA GLU A 373 3.04 -7.45 23.32
C GLU A 373 2.63 -6.09 22.75
N ARG A 374 3.19 -5.00 23.27
CA ARG A 374 2.93 -3.66 22.77
C ARG A 374 3.31 -3.50 21.29
N VAL A 375 4.43 -4.09 20.85
CA VAL A 375 4.82 -4.11 19.46
C VAL A 375 3.77 -4.82 18.60
N ARG A 376 3.28 -5.98 19.04
CA ARG A 376 2.25 -6.73 18.31
C ARG A 376 0.94 -5.99 18.23
N GLU A 377 0.47 -5.43 19.33
CA GLU A 377 -0.75 -4.61 19.39
C GLU A 377 -0.65 -3.39 18.46
N ALA A 378 0.46 -2.67 18.49
CA ALA A 378 0.68 -1.51 17.65
C ALA A 378 0.74 -1.85 16.14
N LEU A 379 1.14 -3.06 15.79
CA LEU A 379 1.21 -3.54 14.41
C LEU A 379 -0.10 -4.13 13.89
N GLU A 380 -1.10 -4.38 14.73
CA GLU A 380 -2.40 -4.90 14.30
C GLU A 380 -3.11 -3.99 13.28
N ALA A 381 -2.92 -2.69 13.41
CA ALA A 381 -3.48 -1.70 12.50
C ALA A 381 -2.73 -1.59 11.15
N ASP A 382 -1.58 -2.25 11.01
CA ASP A 382 -0.80 -2.24 9.79
C ASP A 382 -1.39 -3.20 8.75
N ARG A 383 -1.62 -2.71 7.53
CA ARG A 383 -2.11 -3.54 6.42
C ARG A 383 -1.04 -4.44 5.82
N ALA A 384 0.23 -4.09 6.01
CA ALA A 384 1.34 -4.89 5.54
C ALA A 384 1.43 -6.21 6.32
N ARG A 385 1.91 -7.25 5.68
CA ARG A 385 2.30 -8.47 6.36
C ARG A 385 3.51 -8.20 7.22
N VAL A 386 3.41 -8.52 8.50
CA VAL A 386 4.48 -8.36 9.46
C VAL A 386 4.72 -9.69 10.18
N GLN A 387 5.99 -10.06 10.32
CA GLN A 387 6.43 -11.15 11.17
C GLN A 387 7.32 -10.56 12.24
N VAL A 388 7.01 -10.84 13.50
CA VAL A 388 7.72 -10.27 14.66
C VAL A 388 8.32 -11.39 15.50
N GLY A 389 9.62 -11.27 15.78
CA GLY A 389 10.32 -12.16 16.70
C GLY A 389 10.10 -11.80 18.17
N ARG A 390 10.92 -12.39 19.02
CA ARG A 390 11.05 -12.04 20.45
C ARG A 390 12.28 -11.19 20.66
N ILE A 391 12.34 -10.49 21.77
CA ILE A 391 13.56 -9.80 22.21
C ILE A 391 14.61 -10.87 22.53
N SER A 392 15.74 -10.78 21.83
CA SER A 392 16.87 -11.71 22.00
C SER A 392 17.64 -11.41 23.29
N ARG A 393 18.56 -12.30 23.64
CA ARG A 393 19.49 -12.10 24.76
C ARG A 393 20.39 -10.86 24.60
N PHE A 394 20.46 -10.30 23.40
CA PHE A 394 21.19 -9.07 23.11
C PHE A 394 20.32 -7.81 23.17
N GLY A 395 19.05 -7.92 23.59
CA GLY A 395 18.13 -6.80 23.62
C GLY A 395 17.51 -6.44 22.25
N LEU A 396 17.79 -7.23 21.19
CA LEU A 396 17.35 -6.95 19.84
C LEU A 396 16.03 -7.66 19.53
N LEU A 397 15.11 -6.93 18.89
CA LEU A 397 13.91 -7.51 18.31
C LEU A 397 14.02 -7.46 16.79
N GLU A 398 13.95 -8.62 16.17
CA GLU A 398 13.97 -8.77 14.71
C GLU A 398 12.55 -8.90 14.18
N MET A 399 12.27 -8.19 13.08
CA MET A 399 11.00 -8.29 12.40
C MET A 399 11.18 -8.15 10.89
N SER A 400 10.20 -8.64 10.15
CA SER A 400 10.09 -8.38 8.72
C SER A 400 8.75 -7.76 8.38
N ARG A 401 8.75 -6.79 7.50
CA ARG A 401 7.53 -6.13 7.01
C ARG A 401 7.49 -6.14 5.49
N GLN A 402 6.34 -6.49 4.95
CA GLN A 402 6.09 -6.39 3.52
C GLN A 402 6.05 -4.92 3.11
N ARG A 403 6.74 -4.56 2.03
CA ARG A 403 6.62 -3.25 1.40
C ARG A 403 5.34 -3.22 0.56
N LEU A 404 4.52 -2.20 0.76
CA LEU A 404 3.28 -2.01 0.00
C LEU A 404 3.45 -1.07 -1.20
N ARG A 405 4.35 -0.09 -1.07
CA ARG A 405 4.64 0.97 -2.05
C ARG A 405 6.11 1.39 -1.94
N PRO A 406 6.63 2.24 -2.84
CA PRO A 406 7.93 2.88 -2.62
C PRO A 406 7.94 3.63 -1.29
N SER A 407 9.06 3.59 -0.58
CA SER A 407 9.18 4.30 0.70
C SER A 407 9.03 5.81 0.51
N LEU A 408 8.63 6.50 1.56
CA LEU A 408 8.46 7.96 1.54
C LEU A 408 9.74 8.67 1.08
N GLY A 409 10.90 8.20 1.52
CA GLY A 409 12.21 8.72 1.09
C GLY A 409 12.50 8.48 -0.38
N GLU A 410 12.10 7.34 -0.94
CA GLU A 410 12.26 7.04 -2.36
C GLU A 410 11.33 7.85 -3.26
N THR A 411 10.14 8.17 -2.76
CA THR A 411 9.14 8.95 -3.51
C THR A 411 9.51 10.43 -3.61
N SER A 412 10.04 11.00 -2.54
CA SER A 412 10.26 12.45 -2.40
C SER A 412 11.73 12.84 -2.30
N GLY A 413 12.64 11.87 -2.21
CA GLY A 413 14.07 12.10 -2.01
C GLY A 413 14.94 11.72 -3.20
N ILE A 414 16.09 12.32 -3.31
CA ILE A 414 17.19 11.93 -4.20
C ILE A 414 18.43 11.61 -3.36
N VAL A 415 19.23 10.66 -3.83
CA VAL A 415 20.51 10.37 -3.18
C VAL A 415 21.38 11.62 -3.22
N CYS A 416 21.93 12.01 -2.07
CA CYS A 416 22.78 13.19 -1.98
C CYS A 416 24.00 13.05 -2.92
N PRO A 417 24.18 13.92 -3.93
CA PRO A 417 25.27 13.78 -4.89
C PRO A 417 26.66 14.05 -4.28
N ARG A 418 26.72 14.72 -3.13
CA ARG A 418 27.96 15.06 -2.45
C ARG A 418 28.56 13.92 -1.63
N CYS A 419 27.71 13.22 -0.87
CA CYS A 419 28.16 12.10 -0.02
C CYS A 419 27.68 10.74 -0.51
N ASN A 420 26.98 10.67 -1.63
CA ASN A 420 26.39 9.45 -2.20
C ASN A 420 25.58 8.63 -1.18
N GLY A 421 24.88 9.33 -0.29
CA GLY A 421 24.05 8.72 0.74
C GLY A 421 24.81 8.29 2.02
N GLN A 422 26.12 8.50 2.08
CA GLN A 422 26.95 8.06 3.22
C GLN A 422 26.84 8.99 4.46
N GLY A 423 26.35 10.22 4.29
CA GLY A 423 26.24 11.20 5.39
C GLY A 423 27.59 11.80 5.83
N ILE A 424 28.72 11.32 5.32
CA ILE A 424 30.07 11.76 5.66
C ILE A 424 30.81 12.16 4.38
N ILE A 425 31.55 13.27 4.46
CA ILE A 425 32.39 13.75 3.38
C ILE A 425 33.85 13.65 3.85
N ARG A 426 34.72 13.11 3.01
CA ARG A 426 36.15 13.09 3.23
C ARG A 426 36.79 14.36 2.69
#